data_5b7d5d442ef6c03048caa0b738eaf5cf
#
_entry.id   5b7d5d442ef6c03048caa0b738eaf5cf
#
_cell.length_a   1.000
_cell.length_b   1.000
_cell.length_c   1.000
_cell.angle_alpha   90.00
_cell.angle_beta   90.00
_cell.angle_gamma   90.00
#
_symmetry.space_group_name_H-M   'P 1'
#
loop_
_entity.id
_entity.type
_entity.pdbx_description
1 polymer ?
#
loop_
_entity_poly.entity_id
_entity_poly.type
_entity_poly.pdbx_seq_one_letter_code
_entity_poly.pdbx_strand_id
1 'polypeptide(L)'
;MIGVNILSVVTMRAEPSDKAEIVNQILYGETFDIMEENEKWSKVKLKHDDYIGWIDKKQWKKAEQHQQTTNVVKEIFQPITIDDKTIFAPMGSFVEKRKLHKIDYKNSILHDAKLLLETPYLWGGRTFM
;
A
#
# COMPACT_ATOMS: atom_id res chain seq x y z
N MET A 1 -11.71 2.13 14.59
CA MET A 1 -11.91 1.07 13.54
C MET A 1 -10.64 1.00 12.71
N ILE A 2 -10.17 -0.21 12.39
CA ILE A 2 -8.95 -0.40 11.59
C ILE A 2 -9.34 -0.76 10.15
N GLY A 3 -8.76 -0.06 9.19
CA GLY A 3 -8.84 -0.33 7.77
C GLY A 3 -7.58 -1.01 7.25
N VAL A 4 -7.68 -1.65 6.09
CA VAL A 4 -6.57 -2.26 5.36
C VAL A 4 -6.67 -1.94 3.87
N ASN A 5 -5.54 -1.62 3.24
CA ASN A 5 -5.46 -1.47 1.80
C ASN A 5 -5.47 -2.84 1.12
N ILE A 6 -6.40 -3.03 0.17
CA ILE A 6 -6.56 -4.25 -0.62
C ILE A 6 -6.18 -4.08 -2.10
N LEU A 7 -5.76 -2.89 -2.49
CA LEU A 7 -5.27 -2.56 -3.83
C LEU A 7 -3.74 -2.51 -3.84
N SER A 8 -3.13 -2.60 -5.00
CA SER A 8 -1.67 -2.50 -5.14
C SER A 8 -1.12 -1.26 -4.43
N VAL A 9 -1.71 -0.11 -4.72
CA VAL A 9 -1.36 1.19 -4.13
C VAL A 9 -2.63 2.03 -4.00
N VAL A 10 -2.77 2.76 -2.91
CA VAL A 10 -3.79 3.78 -2.72
C VAL A 10 -3.13 5.12 -2.47
N THR A 11 -3.56 6.14 -3.20
CA THR A 11 -3.06 7.50 -3.05
C THR A 11 -3.72 8.19 -1.86
N MET A 12 -2.91 8.73 -0.95
CA MET A 12 -3.38 9.62 0.13
C MET A 12 -3.36 11.06 -0.32
N ARG A 13 -4.39 11.78 0.01
CA ARG A 13 -4.58 13.20 -0.30
C ARG A 13 -4.48 14.07 0.95
N ALA A 14 -4.02 15.31 0.79
CA ALA A 14 -4.01 16.30 1.89
C ALA A 14 -5.42 16.66 2.36
N GLU A 15 -6.39 16.68 1.43
CA GLU A 15 -7.78 17.04 1.66
C GLU A 15 -8.73 16.03 1.00
N PRO A 16 -10.00 15.94 1.39
CA PRO A 16 -10.98 15.00 0.83
C PRO A 16 -11.44 15.40 -0.59
N SER A 17 -10.50 15.42 -1.53
CA SER A 17 -10.72 15.85 -2.92
C SER A 17 -9.76 15.15 -3.87
N ASP A 18 -10.27 14.74 -5.06
CA ASP A 18 -9.47 14.18 -6.14
C ASP A 18 -8.43 15.17 -6.71
N LYS A 19 -8.64 16.47 -6.51
CA LYS A 19 -7.75 17.54 -6.95
C LYS A 19 -6.72 17.95 -5.89
N ALA A 20 -6.86 17.45 -4.65
CA ALA A 20 -5.93 17.76 -3.58
C ALA A 20 -4.56 17.13 -3.84
N GLU A 21 -3.55 17.72 -3.21
CA GLU A 21 -2.17 17.24 -3.27
C GLU A 21 -2.06 15.78 -2.83
N ILE A 22 -1.25 15.01 -3.55
CA ILE A 22 -0.84 13.68 -3.13
C ILE A 22 0.23 13.84 -2.05
N VAL A 23 -0.02 13.34 -0.85
CA VAL A 23 0.91 13.50 0.27
C VAL A 23 1.60 12.21 0.66
N ASN A 24 1.03 11.05 0.33
CA ASN A 24 1.60 9.74 0.59
C ASN A 24 0.93 8.67 -0.29
N GLN A 25 1.44 7.45 -0.24
CA GLN A 25 0.82 6.25 -0.82
C GLN A 25 0.70 5.16 0.26
N ILE A 26 -0.39 4.39 0.21
CA ILE A 26 -0.62 3.23 1.06
C ILE A 26 -0.40 1.98 0.21
N LEU A 27 0.54 1.14 0.59
CA LEU A 27 0.87 -0.09 -0.11
C LEU A 27 -0.12 -1.20 0.26
N TYR A 28 -0.20 -2.26 -0.57
CA TYR A 28 -1.04 -3.42 -0.28
C TYR A 28 -0.77 -3.98 1.11
N GLY A 29 -1.85 -4.26 1.85
CA GLY A 29 -1.81 -4.87 3.18
C GLY A 29 -1.44 -3.92 4.32
N GLU A 30 -1.07 -2.66 4.05
CA GLU A 30 -0.87 -1.67 5.09
C GLU A 30 -2.19 -1.35 5.80
N THR A 31 -2.11 -1.20 7.11
CA THR A 31 -3.26 -0.93 7.98
C THR A 31 -3.22 0.48 8.55
N PHE A 32 -4.39 0.99 8.87
CA PHE A 32 -4.56 2.35 9.37
C PHE A 32 -5.79 2.47 10.27
N ASP A 33 -5.77 3.45 11.16
CA ASP A 33 -6.94 3.86 11.94
C ASP A 33 -7.82 4.80 11.13
N ILE A 34 -9.13 4.58 11.16
CA ILE A 34 -10.11 5.53 10.64
C ILE A 34 -10.36 6.58 11.71
N MET A 35 -10.02 7.83 11.41
CA MET A 35 -10.19 8.98 12.33
C MET A 35 -11.50 9.71 12.09
N GLU A 36 -11.86 9.92 10.82
CA GLU A 36 -13.01 10.69 10.39
C GLU A 36 -13.51 10.17 9.05
N GLU A 37 -14.80 10.29 8.78
CA GLU A 37 -15.41 9.91 7.51
C GLU A 37 -16.44 10.95 7.07
N ASN A 38 -16.47 11.23 5.78
CA ASN A 38 -17.58 11.91 5.12
C ASN A 38 -18.27 10.97 4.10
N GLU A 39 -19.07 11.49 3.22
CA GLU A 39 -19.81 10.69 2.23
C GLU A 39 -18.89 9.82 1.35
N LYS A 40 -17.80 10.38 0.83
CA LYS A 40 -16.88 9.75 -0.14
C LYS A 40 -15.52 9.37 0.46
N TRP A 41 -15.03 10.09 1.45
CA TRP A 41 -13.65 10.02 1.92
C TRP A 41 -13.53 9.53 3.35
N SER A 42 -12.42 8.87 3.67
CA SER A 42 -11.99 8.52 5.03
C SER A 42 -10.67 9.22 5.34
N LYS A 43 -10.61 9.95 6.46
CA LYS A 43 -9.37 10.43 7.04
C LYS A 43 -8.74 9.30 7.83
N VAL A 44 -7.52 8.98 7.51
CA VAL A 44 -6.84 7.81 8.07
C VAL A 44 -5.48 8.19 8.65
N LYS A 45 -5.07 7.41 9.67
CA LYS A 45 -3.74 7.48 10.27
C LYS A 45 -3.03 6.14 10.06
N LEU A 46 -1.92 6.14 9.34
CA LEU A 46 -1.15 4.92 9.07
C LEU A 46 -0.55 4.35 10.34
N LYS A 47 -0.51 3.01 10.46
CA LYS A 47 0.03 2.33 11.64
C LYS A 47 1.54 2.31 11.72
N HIS A 48 2.23 2.43 10.59
CA HIS A 48 3.68 2.25 10.55
C HIS A 48 4.48 3.55 10.74
N ASP A 49 3.92 4.72 10.41
CA ASP A 49 4.61 6.01 10.47
C ASP A 49 3.75 7.16 11.02
N ASP A 50 2.53 6.86 11.49
CA ASP A 50 1.56 7.82 12.01
C ASP A 50 1.12 8.91 11.02
N TYR A 51 1.42 8.74 9.72
CA TYR A 51 1.05 9.72 8.69
C TYR A 51 -0.46 9.83 8.56
N ILE A 52 -0.96 11.07 8.42
CA ILE A 52 -2.40 11.35 8.35
C ILE A 52 -2.75 11.93 6.97
N GLY A 53 -3.82 11.43 6.36
CA GLY A 53 -4.33 11.93 5.08
C GLY A 53 -5.70 11.34 4.75
N TRP A 54 -6.20 11.67 3.57
CA TRP A 54 -7.52 11.26 3.09
C TRP A 54 -7.42 10.23 1.97
N ILE A 55 -8.28 9.21 2.00
CA ILE A 55 -8.42 8.19 0.96
C ILE A 55 -9.89 7.99 0.59
N ASP A 56 -10.18 7.55 -0.65
CA ASP A 56 -11.53 7.21 -1.07
C ASP A 56 -12.02 5.95 -0.33
N LYS A 57 -13.25 5.98 0.18
CA LYS A 57 -13.88 4.86 0.92
C LYS A 57 -13.94 3.56 0.14
N LYS A 58 -13.97 3.62 -1.19
CA LYS A 58 -14.01 2.43 -2.07
C LYS A 58 -12.68 1.69 -2.17
N GLN A 59 -11.59 2.29 -1.71
CA GLN A 59 -10.24 1.78 -1.90
C GLN A 59 -9.72 0.93 -0.74
N TRP A 60 -10.51 0.71 0.29
CA TRP A 60 -10.09 -0.05 1.46
C TRP A 60 -11.21 -0.95 2.00
N LYS A 61 -10.86 -1.87 2.87
CA LYS A 61 -11.81 -2.70 3.63
C LYS A 61 -11.50 -2.65 5.12
N LYS A 62 -12.50 -2.98 5.95
CA LYS A 62 -12.30 -3.19 7.37
C LYS A 62 -11.33 -4.35 7.57
N ALA A 63 -10.30 -4.14 8.38
CA ALA A 63 -9.35 -5.19 8.73
C ALA A 63 -10.02 -6.20 9.67
N GLU A 64 -9.84 -7.50 9.41
CA GLU A 64 -10.19 -8.56 10.33
C GLU A 64 -9.11 -8.64 11.43
N GLN A 65 -9.52 -8.96 12.66
CA GLN A 65 -8.66 -8.93 13.87
C GLN A 65 -7.40 -9.82 13.78
N HIS A 66 -7.31 -10.73 12.82
CA HIS A 66 -6.22 -11.70 12.67
C HIS A 66 -5.30 -11.47 11.46
N GLN A 67 -5.45 -10.37 10.74
CA GLN A 67 -4.53 -10.04 9.61
C GLN A 67 -3.22 -9.41 10.11
N GLN A 68 -2.49 -10.10 10.98
CA GLN A 68 -1.06 -9.83 11.15
C GLN A 68 -0.32 -10.51 10.00
N THR A 69 -0.23 -9.83 8.89
CA THR A 69 0.63 -10.23 7.79
C THR A 69 2.07 -9.90 8.18
N THR A 70 2.88 -10.93 8.32
CA THR A 70 4.28 -10.79 8.76
C THR A 70 5.27 -10.79 7.61
N ASN A 71 4.79 -10.99 6.37
CA ASN A 71 5.68 -11.09 5.21
C ASN A 71 5.66 -9.78 4.43
N VAL A 72 6.83 -9.20 4.29
CA VAL A 72 7.06 -7.99 3.49
C VAL A 72 7.54 -8.40 2.11
N VAL A 73 6.95 -7.83 1.07
CA VAL A 73 7.41 -7.99 -0.32
C VAL A 73 8.77 -7.34 -0.45
N LYS A 74 9.76 -8.10 -0.92
CA LYS A 74 11.15 -7.67 -1.09
C LYS A 74 11.48 -7.32 -2.54
N GLU A 75 10.78 -7.90 -3.48
CA GLU A 75 10.90 -7.61 -4.91
C GLU A 75 10.29 -6.23 -5.21
N ILE A 76 10.76 -5.58 -6.29
CA ILE A 76 10.20 -4.28 -6.74
C ILE A 76 8.68 -4.35 -6.85
N PHE A 77 8.17 -5.47 -7.38
CA PHE A 77 6.75 -5.85 -7.30
C PHE A 77 6.63 -7.37 -7.36
N GLN A 78 5.58 -7.90 -6.73
CA GLN A 78 5.31 -9.34 -6.70
C GLN A 78 3.84 -9.61 -7.07
N PRO A 79 3.56 -10.56 -7.99
CA PRO A 79 2.19 -10.99 -8.24
C PRO A 79 1.66 -11.73 -7.01
N ILE A 80 0.43 -11.41 -6.61
CA ILE A 80 -0.32 -12.10 -5.55
C ILE A 80 -1.71 -12.42 -6.06
N THR A 81 -2.27 -13.55 -5.64
CA THR A 81 -3.63 -13.96 -6.04
C THR A 81 -4.61 -13.72 -4.90
N ILE A 82 -5.71 -13.02 -5.20
CA ILE A 82 -6.80 -12.70 -4.28
C ILE A 82 -8.10 -12.98 -5.03
N ASP A 83 -8.94 -13.88 -4.50
CA ASP A 83 -10.25 -14.22 -5.08
C ASP A 83 -10.15 -14.46 -6.61
N ASP A 84 -9.21 -15.32 -7.02
CA ASP A 84 -8.91 -15.70 -8.43
C ASP A 84 -8.43 -14.54 -9.33
N LYS A 85 -8.14 -13.37 -8.76
CA LYS A 85 -7.54 -12.24 -9.47
C LYS A 85 -6.09 -12.05 -9.09
N THR A 86 -5.25 -11.81 -10.08
CA THR A 86 -3.85 -11.44 -9.84
C THR A 86 -3.72 -9.93 -9.76
N ILE A 87 -3.13 -9.45 -8.67
CA ILE A 87 -2.68 -8.06 -8.52
C ILE A 87 -1.18 -8.03 -8.27
N PHE A 88 -0.55 -6.88 -8.45
CA PHE A 88 0.88 -6.70 -8.18
C PHE A 88 1.06 -5.93 -6.87
N ALA A 89 1.70 -6.57 -5.89
CA ALA A 89 2.08 -5.93 -4.64
C ALA A 89 3.49 -5.33 -4.79
N PRO A 90 3.67 -4.01 -4.60
CA PRO A 90 4.98 -3.38 -4.68
C PRO A 90 5.85 -3.74 -3.47
N MET A 91 7.16 -3.50 -3.59
CA MET A 91 8.13 -3.63 -2.49
C MET A 91 7.64 -2.86 -1.25
N GLY A 92 7.76 -3.48 -0.08
CA GLY A 92 7.26 -2.92 1.18
C GLY A 92 5.82 -3.30 1.52
N SER A 93 5.06 -3.90 0.60
CA SER A 93 3.70 -4.40 0.85
C SER A 93 3.69 -5.51 1.89
N PHE A 94 2.60 -5.61 2.65
CA PHE A 94 2.37 -6.70 3.60
C PHE A 94 1.46 -7.76 2.99
N VAL A 95 1.95 -9.00 2.87
CA VAL A 95 1.23 -10.09 2.21
C VAL A 95 1.19 -11.33 3.10
N GLU A 96 0.04 -11.99 3.19
CA GLU A 96 -0.06 -13.28 3.84
C GLU A 96 0.82 -14.32 3.11
N LYS A 97 1.57 -15.13 3.87
CA LYS A 97 2.51 -16.12 3.31
C LYS A 97 1.87 -17.04 2.25
N ARG A 98 0.61 -17.43 2.44
CA ARG A 98 -0.14 -18.29 1.50
C ARG A 98 -0.43 -17.65 0.15
N LYS A 99 -0.40 -16.31 0.06
CA LYS A 99 -0.66 -15.54 -1.16
C LYS A 99 0.62 -15.23 -1.94
N LEU A 100 1.78 -15.53 -1.36
CA LEU A 100 3.08 -15.31 -1.99
C LEU A 100 3.38 -16.44 -2.96
N HIS A 101 3.64 -16.12 -4.22
CA HIS A 101 4.37 -17.02 -5.10
C HIS A 101 5.81 -17.15 -4.59
N LYS A 102 6.33 -18.38 -4.47
CA LYS A 102 7.73 -18.59 -4.07
C LYS A 102 8.65 -17.99 -5.13
N ILE A 103 9.21 -16.84 -4.82
CA ILE A 103 10.31 -16.24 -5.58
C ILE A 103 11.53 -16.31 -4.67
N ASP A 104 12.61 -16.90 -5.16
CA ASP A 104 13.89 -16.93 -4.45
C ASP A 104 14.58 -15.58 -4.65
N TYR A 105 14.28 -14.63 -3.73
CA TYR A 105 14.86 -13.29 -3.78
C TYR A 105 16.35 -13.35 -3.45
N LYS A 106 17.18 -13.11 -4.46
CA LYS A 106 18.65 -13.14 -4.36
C LYS A 106 19.30 -11.77 -4.55
N ASN A 107 18.52 -10.74 -4.83
CA ASN A 107 19.05 -9.42 -5.12
C ASN A 107 19.45 -8.66 -3.84
N SER A 108 20.44 -7.78 -3.97
CA SER A 108 20.81 -6.84 -2.93
C SER A 108 20.02 -5.53 -3.06
N ILE A 109 19.90 -4.78 -1.97
CA ILE A 109 19.30 -3.43 -1.97
C ILE A 109 19.94 -2.55 -3.05
N LEU A 110 21.25 -2.66 -3.26
CA LEU A 110 21.97 -1.88 -4.28
C LEU A 110 21.52 -2.29 -5.70
N HIS A 111 21.27 -3.57 -5.94
CA HIS A 111 20.75 -4.05 -7.23
C HIS A 111 19.38 -3.47 -7.50
N ASP A 112 18.47 -3.56 -6.53
CA ASP A 112 17.09 -3.05 -6.68
C ASP A 112 17.06 -1.54 -6.84
N ALA A 113 17.89 -0.81 -6.09
CA ALA A 113 18.02 0.64 -6.24
C ALA A 113 18.50 1.03 -7.66
N LYS A 114 19.40 0.25 -8.27
CA LYS A 114 19.85 0.50 -9.65
C LYS A 114 18.73 0.27 -10.68
N LEU A 115 17.83 -0.70 -10.45
CA LEU A 115 16.69 -0.92 -11.34
C LEU A 115 15.68 0.24 -11.30
N LEU A 116 15.67 1.02 -10.22
CA LEU A 116 14.80 2.18 -10.06
C LEU A 116 15.43 3.50 -10.54
N LEU A 117 16.67 3.47 -11.07
CA LEU A 117 17.27 4.64 -11.69
C LEU A 117 16.40 5.13 -12.86
N GLU A 118 16.31 6.45 -13.02
CA GLU A 118 15.52 7.12 -14.05
C GLU A 118 13.99 6.94 -13.92
N THR A 119 13.51 6.32 -12.80
CA THR A 119 12.09 6.30 -12.49
C THR A 119 11.59 7.73 -12.25
N PRO A 120 10.46 8.15 -12.84
CA PRO A 120 9.93 9.49 -12.63
C PRO A 120 9.65 9.78 -11.15
N TYR A 121 10.04 10.96 -10.70
CA TYR A 121 9.73 11.42 -9.35
C TYR A 121 8.23 11.74 -9.24
N LEU A 122 7.60 11.19 -8.20
CA LEU A 122 6.23 11.53 -7.82
C LEU A 122 6.23 12.05 -6.38
N TRP A 123 5.77 13.27 -6.16
CA TRP A 123 5.60 13.82 -4.82
C TRP A 123 4.64 12.95 -3.99
N GLY A 124 5.05 12.59 -2.78
CA GLY A 124 4.30 11.68 -1.93
C GLY A 124 4.31 10.20 -2.39
N GLY A 125 5.00 9.88 -3.49
CA GLY A 125 5.13 8.52 -4.00
C GLY A 125 6.03 7.64 -3.14
N ARG A 126 5.64 6.39 -2.95
CA ARG A 126 6.41 5.34 -2.25
C ARG A 126 6.75 4.15 -3.14
N THR A 127 6.30 4.18 -4.38
CA THR A 127 6.54 3.13 -5.37
C THR A 127 6.92 3.75 -6.71
N PHE A 128 7.37 2.92 -7.62
CA PHE A 128 7.63 3.32 -9.03
C PHE A 128 6.35 3.36 -9.89
N MET A 129 5.20 3.00 -9.32
CA MET A 129 3.88 3.01 -9.95
C MET A 129 3.12 4.30 -9.64
#